data_1e86400dcd414d44309ce917b7418170
#
_entry.id   1e86400dcd414d44309ce917b7418170
#
_cell.length_a   1.000
_cell.length_b   1.000
_cell.length_c   1.000
_cell.angle_alpha   90.00
_cell.angle_beta   90.00
_cell.angle_gamma   90.00
#
_symmetry.space_group_name_H-M   'P 1'
#
loop_
_entity.id
_entity.type
_entity.pdbx_description
1 polymer ?
#
loop_
_entity_poly.entity_id
_entity_poly.type
_entity_poly.pdbx_seq_one_letter_code
_entity_poly.pdbx_strand_id
1 'polypeptide(L)'
;KPWEYYNNNIAGTLTLVDVMRQNGCKNIIFSSSATVYGDPAEIPITENCPKGQCTNPYGWTKSMLEQILTDIQKADPEWNVILLRYFNPIGAHKSGTMGENPNGIPNNLMPYVTQVAVGKLKELGVFGNDYDTPDGTGVRDYIHVVDLAIGHVKALKKIEEKAGLCIYNLGTGHGYSVLDIVKNFEAATGVKIPYVIKARRPGDIATCYCDP
;
A
#
# COMPACT_ATOMS: atom_id res chain seq x y z
N LYS A 1 -0.97 -13.10 -12.77
CA LYS A 1 0.11 -12.69 -13.71
C LYS A 1 1.47 -12.58 -12.99
N PRO A 2 2.05 -13.70 -12.45
CA PRO A 2 3.30 -13.62 -11.70
C PRO A 2 4.47 -13.13 -12.54
N TRP A 3 4.57 -13.60 -13.79
CA TRP A 3 5.66 -13.25 -14.70
C TRP A 3 5.78 -11.74 -14.91
N GLU A 4 4.64 -11.08 -15.17
CA GLU A 4 4.57 -9.63 -15.39
C GLU A 4 5.01 -8.86 -14.13
N TYR A 5 4.59 -9.31 -12.94
CA TYR A 5 5.04 -8.70 -11.67
C TYR A 5 6.54 -8.83 -11.49
N TYR A 6 7.11 -10.02 -11.64
CA TYR A 6 8.55 -10.21 -11.44
C TYR A 6 9.37 -9.50 -12.50
N ASN A 7 9.00 -9.61 -13.77
CA ASN A 7 9.72 -8.95 -14.84
C ASN A 7 9.64 -7.42 -14.73
N ASN A 8 8.47 -6.86 -14.51
CA ASN A 8 8.32 -5.41 -14.38
C ASN A 8 8.97 -4.88 -13.11
N ASN A 9 8.68 -5.47 -11.96
CA ASN A 9 9.11 -4.90 -10.69
C ASN A 9 10.58 -5.24 -10.38
N ILE A 10 11.01 -6.49 -10.50
CA ILE A 10 12.38 -6.88 -10.15
C ILE A 10 13.35 -6.46 -11.26
N ALA A 11 13.16 -6.94 -12.48
CA ALA A 11 14.08 -6.62 -13.57
C ALA A 11 14.10 -5.11 -13.87
N GLY A 12 12.92 -4.46 -13.88
CA GLY A 12 12.85 -3.01 -14.07
C GLY A 12 13.58 -2.21 -12.99
N THR A 13 13.44 -2.59 -11.72
CA THR A 13 14.16 -1.90 -10.63
C THR A 13 15.66 -2.16 -10.69
N LEU A 14 16.10 -3.38 -10.99
CA LEU A 14 17.53 -3.68 -11.17
C LEU A 14 18.12 -2.85 -12.29
N THR A 15 17.44 -2.72 -13.44
CA THR A 15 17.86 -1.85 -14.54
C THR A 15 17.96 -0.39 -14.10
N LEU A 16 16.95 0.12 -13.39
CA LEU A 16 16.95 1.49 -12.86
C LEU A 16 18.15 1.74 -11.95
N VAL A 17 18.37 0.86 -10.97
CA VAL A 17 19.44 0.98 -9.99
C VAL A 17 20.83 0.89 -10.66
N ASP A 18 20.99 0.04 -11.68
CA ASP A 18 22.24 -0.03 -12.42
C ASP A 18 22.53 1.28 -13.19
N VAL A 19 21.53 1.85 -13.86
CA VAL A 19 21.65 3.16 -14.51
C VAL A 19 21.93 4.27 -13.48
N MET A 20 21.25 4.26 -12.34
CA MET A 20 21.51 5.21 -11.24
C MET A 20 22.96 5.12 -10.77
N ARG A 21 23.49 3.91 -10.53
CA ARG A 21 24.87 3.67 -10.12
C ARG A 21 25.86 4.19 -11.16
N GLN A 22 25.66 3.90 -12.44
CA GLN A 22 26.52 4.35 -13.54
C GLN A 22 26.58 5.88 -13.67
N ASN A 23 25.51 6.58 -13.26
CA ASN A 23 25.40 8.02 -13.33
C ASN A 23 25.64 8.74 -11.99
N GLY A 24 26.14 8.03 -10.97
CA GLY A 24 26.45 8.61 -9.65
C GLY A 24 25.22 9.03 -8.84
N CYS A 25 24.01 8.60 -9.24
CA CYS A 25 22.78 8.87 -8.49
C CYS A 25 22.56 7.76 -7.46
N LYS A 26 22.89 8.01 -6.20
CA LYS A 26 22.83 7.02 -5.12
C LYS A 26 21.73 7.31 -4.10
N ASN A 27 20.67 8.00 -4.51
CA ASN A 27 19.54 8.36 -3.65
C ASN A 27 18.24 7.77 -4.20
N ILE A 28 17.54 6.96 -3.41
CA ILE A 28 16.27 6.36 -3.82
C ILE A 28 15.25 6.37 -2.69
N ILE A 29 14.04 6.81 -3.00
CA ILE A 29 12.85 6.62 -2.17
C ILE A 29 12.02 5.54 -2.86
N PHE A 30 11.88 4.40 -2.21
CA PHE A 30 11.22 3.22 -2.78
C PHE A 30 9.82 3.05 -2.22
N SER A 31 8.84 3.03 -3.11
CA SER A 31 7.45 2.71 -2.81
C SER A 31 7.31 1.23 -2.47
N SER A 32 7.44 0.89 -1.19
CA SER A 32 7.18 -0.44 -0.69
C SER A 32 5.71 -0.61 -0.28
N SER A 33 5.37 -1.62 0.47
CA SER A 33 3.99 -1.95 0.81
C SER A 33 3.91 -2.70 2.14
N ALA A 34 2.85 -2.49 2.91
CA ALA A 34 2.55 -3.28 4.09
C ALA A 34 2.39 -4.79 3.79
N THR A 35 2.19 -5.18 2.52
CA THR A 35 2.15 -6.60 2.12
C THR A 35 3.44 -7.37 2.41
N VAL A 36 4.57 -6.67 2.65
CA VAL A 36 5.84 -7.30 3.04
C VAL A 36 5.78 -7.96 4.43
N TYR A 37 4.85 -7.53 5.27
CA TYR A 37 4.64 -8.13 6.60
C TYR A 37 3.90 -9.47 6.53
N GLY A 38 3.22 -9.77 5.42
CA GLY A 38 2.40 -10.98 5.30
C GLY A 38 1.25 -10.98 6.30
N ASP A 39 1.15 -12.07 7.08
CA ASP A 39 0.30 -12.15 8.27
C ASP A 39 1.14 -11.63 9.46
N PRO A 40 0.88 -10.41 9.97
CA PRO A 40 1.75 -9.76 10.94
C PRO A 40 1.68 -10.44 12.29
N ALA A 41 2.84 -10.54 12.97
CA ALA A 41 2.94 -11.15 14.29
C ALA A 41 2.25 -10.33 15.40
N GLU A 42 2.12 -9.01 15.18
CA GLU A 42 1.53 -8.07 16.13
C GLU A 42 0.81 -6.93 15.40
N ILE A 43 -0.20 -6.35 16.06
CA ILE A 43 -0.97 -5.20 15.58
C ILE A 43 -1.14 -4.25 16.79
N PRO A 44 -0.87 -2.94 16.61
CA PRO A 44 -0.43 -2.24 15.39
C PRO A 44 0.97 -2.66 14.91
N ILE A 45 1.19 -2.61 13.59
CA ILE A 45 2.41 -3.07 12.94
C ILE A 45 3.46 -1.97 13.01
N THR A 46 4.61 -2.25 13.63
CA THR A 46 5.77 -1.35 13.64
C THR A 46 6.77 -1.72 12.53
N GLU A 47 7.71 -0.84 12.20
CA GLU A 47 8.79 -1.15 11.23
C GLU A 47 9.72 -2.26 11.71
N ASN A 48 9.78 -2.51 13.02
CA ASN A 48 10.55 -3.61 13.64
C ASN A 48 9.86 -4.96 13.47
N CYS A 49 8.58 -4.98 13.12
CA CYS A 49 7.86 -6.22 12.83
C CYS A 49 8.57 -6.97 11.70
N PRO A 50 8.88 -8.27 11.88
CA PRO A 50 9.59 -9.02 10.85
C PRO A 50 8.78 -9.11 9.56
N LYS A 51 9.48 -9.13 8.43
CA LYS A 51 8.84 -9.44 7.15
C LYS A 51 8.34 -10.89 7.19
N GLY A 52 7.07 -11.07 6.84
CA GLY A 52 6.41 -12.37 6.83
C GLY A 52 6.42 -13.04 5.45
N GLN A 53 5.69 -14.14 5.35
CA GLN A 53 5.43 -14.78 4.07
C GLN A 53 4.38 -13.98 3.29
N CYS A 54 4.81 -13.43 2.14
CA CYS A 54 3.89 -12.75 1.25
C CYS A 54 2.93 -13.75 0.60
N THR A 55 1.67 -13.39 0.53
CA THR A 55 0.59 -14.28 0.01
C THR A 55 0.40 -14.19 -1.50
N ASN A 56 1.11 -13.29 -2.16
CA ASN A 56 0.94 -13.04 -3.60
C ASN A 56 2.24 -12.52 -4.26
N PRO A 57 2.36 -12.63 -5.61
CA PRO A 57 3.56 -12.20 -6.34
C PRO A 57 3.91 -10.72 -6.16
N TYR A 58 2.92 -9.83 -6.04
CA TYR A 58 3.17 -8.41 -5.79
C TYR A 58 3.91 -8.18 -4.46
N GLY A 59 3.40 -8.75 -3.37
CA GLY A 59 4.05 -8.67 -2.05
C GLY A 59 5.48 -9.22 -2.10
N TRP A 60 5.68 -10.36 -2.74
CA TRP A 60 7.02 -10.93 -2.92
C TRP A 60 7.95 -10.00 -3.69
N THR A 61 7.50 -9.33 -4.77
CA THR A 61 8.37 -8.37 -5.47
C THR A 61 8.78 -7.22 -4.57
N LYS A 62 7.88 -6.69 -3.73
CA LYS A 62 8.22 -5.62 -2.77
C LYS A 62 9.19 -6.09 -1.71
N SER A 63 8.97 -7.27 -1.12
CA SER A 63 9.86 -7.85 -0.10
C SER A 63 11.27 -8.13 -0.64
N MET A 64 11.37 -8.70 -1.85
CA MET A 64 12.65 -8.94 -2.53
C MET A 64 13.38 -7.63 -2.86
N LEU A 65 12.67 -6.63 -3.35
CA LEU A 65 13.26 -5.33 -3.68
C LEU A 65 13.76 -4.57 -2.45
N GLU A 66 13.06 -4.65 -1.32
CA GLU A 66 13.58 -4.14 -0.06
C GLU A 66 14.91 -4.82 0.31
N GLN A 67 15.01 -6.14 0.14
CA GLN A 67 16.25 -6.86 0.41
C GLN A 67 17.37 -6.43 -0.54
N ILE A 68 17.09 -6.39 -1.85
CA ILE A 68 18.07 -5.97 -2.86
C ILE A 68 18.61 -4.57 -2.57
N LEU A 69 17.72 -3.61 -2.30
CA LEU A 69 18.12 -2.23 -2.02
C LEU A 69 18.90 -2.12 -0.69
N THR A 70 18.53 -2.92 0.31
CA THR A 70 19.26 -3.03 1.57
C THR A 70 20.68 -3.56 1.35
N ASP A 71 20.85 -4.58 0.54
CA ASP A 71 22.15 -5.17 0.27
C ASP A 71 23.04 -4.22 -0.57
N ILE A 72 22.46 -3.48 -1.51
CA ILE A 72 23.16 -2.43 -2.26
C ILE A 72 23.68 -1.33 -1.33
N GLN A 73 22.83 -0.86 -0.38
CA GLN A 73 23.23 0.17 0.58
C GLN A 73 24.32 -0.34 1.54
N LYS A 74 24.23 -1.59 1.99
CA LYS A 74 25.27 -2.20 2.82
C LYS A 74 26.61 -2.35 2.09
N ALA A 75 26.59 -2.69 0.81
CA ALA A 75 27.79 -2.86 0.00
C ALA A 75 28.44 -1.50 -0.36
N ASP A 76 27.65 -0.45 -0.49
CA ASP A 76 28.10 0.90 -0.80
C ASP A 76 27.34 1.91 0.08
N PRO A 77 27.94 2.33 1.23
CA PRO A 77 27.32 3.24 2.19
C PRO A 77 27.02 4.65 1.67
N GLU A 78 27.47 5.02 0.46
CA GLU A 78 27.08 6.28 -0.16
C GLU A 78 25.61 6.27 -0.65
N TRP A 79 24.99 5.09 -0.77
CA TRP A 79 23.58 5.00 -1.08
C TRP A 79 22.71 5.45 0.09
N ASN A 80 21.71 6.27 -0.23
CA ASN A 80 20.60 6.61 0.66
C ASN A 80 19.33 5.92 0.12
N VAL A 81 18.82 4.99 0.90
CA VAL A 81 17.66 4.15 0.55
C VAL A 81 16.56 4.38 1.57
N ILE A 82 15.48 4.99 1.16
CA ILE A 82 14.31 5.18 2.01
C ILE A 82 13.19 4.26 1.54
N LEU A 83 12.83 3.29 2.37
CA LEU A 83 11.76 2.33 2.10
C LEU A 83 10.46 2.82 2.74
N LEU A 84 9.46 3.13 1.94
CA LEU A 84 8.16 3.58 2.43
C LEU A 84 7.13 2.46 2.27
N ARG A 85 6.71 1.84 3.38
CA ARG A 85 5.72 0.77 3.42
C ARG A 85 4.33 1.36 3.50
N TYR A 86 3.66 1.46 2.35
CA TYR A 86 2.30 2.00 2.28
C TYR A 86 1.28 1.00 2.82
N PHE A 87 0.34 1.52 3.62
CA PHE A 87 -0.91 0.84 3.89
C PHE A 87 -1.87 1.09 2.73
N ASN A 88 -3.13 1.41 2.94
CA ASN A 88 -4.10 1.53 1.84
C ASN A 88 -4.33 2.99 1.44
N PRO A 89 -3.71 3.51 0.38
CA PRO A 89 -3.98 4.87 -0.07
C PRO A 89 -5.41 5.03 -0.58
N ILE A 90 -6.07 6.11 -0.17
CA ILE A 90 -7.41 6.48 -0.62
C ILE A 90 -7.53 7.99 -0.82
N GLY A 91 -8.66 8.41 -1.39
CA GLY A 91 -9.01 9.82 -1.52
C GLY A 91 -8.49 10.45 -2.81
N ALA A 92 -8.74 11.75 -2.91
CA ALA A 92 -8.37 12.58 -4.04
C ALA A 92 -7.92 13.96 -3.55
N HIS A 93 -7.16 14.67 -4.37
CA HIS A 93 -6.76 16.05 -4.04
C HIS A 93 -7.97 16.98 -4.03
N LYS A 94 -7.97 17.93 -3.09
CA LYS A 94 -9.07 18.89 -2.89
C LYS A 94 -9.45 19.72 -4.12
N SER A 95 -8.57 19.81 -5.12
CA SER A 95 -8.86 20.50 -6.40
C SER A 95 -9.91 19.78 -7.25
N GLY A 96 -10.17 18.47 -6.98
CA GLY A 96 -11.02 17.63 -7.82
C GLY A 96 -10.40 17.21 -9.16
N THR A 97 -9.15 17.60 -9.44
CA THR A 97 -8.48 17.30 -10.71
C THR A 97 -7.49 16.15 -10.64
N MET A 98 -7.15 15.69 -9.42
CA MET A 98 -6.26 14.55 -9.17
C MET A 98 -6.95 13.54 -8.27
N GLY A 99 -7.03 12.30 -8.73
CA GLY A 99 -7.64 11.19 -8.01
C GLY A 99 -7.30 9.87 -8.67
N GLU A 100 -7.98 8.79 -8.25
CA GLU A 100 -7.75 7.45 -8.76
C GLU A 100 -8.81 7.10 -9.83
N ASN A 101 -8.37 6.89 -11.05
CA ASN A 101 -9.23 6.44 -12.15
C ASN A 101 -8.55 5.27 -12.89
N PRO A 102 -8.61 4.05 -12.34
CA PRO A 102 -7.92 2.90 -12.91
C PRO A 102 -8.52 2.48 -14.26
N ASN A 103 -7.68 1.95 -15.13
CA ASN A 103 -8.11 1.32 -16.36
C ASN A 103 -8.79 -0.02 -16.04
N GLY A 104 -10.04 -0.18 -16.47
CA GLY A 104 -10.85 -1.39 -16.24
C GLY A 104 -11.50 -1.43 -14.84
N ILE A 105 -11.76 -2.65 -14.37
CA ILE A 105 -12.39 -2.87 -13.05
C ILE A 105 -11.37 -2.60 -11.94
N PRO A 106 -11.71 -1.71 -10.96
CA PRO A 106 -10.80 -1.40 -9.85
C PRO A 106 -10.47 -2.63 -8.99
N ASN A 107 -9.22 -2.70 -8.54
CA ASN A 107 -8.78 -3.69 -7.55
C ASN A 107 -8.84 -3.15 -6.11
N ASN A 108 -8.79 -1.82 -5.94
CA ASN A 108 -8.85 -1.16 -4.64
C ASN A 108 -10.29 -0.83 -4.26
N LEU A 109 -10.57 -0.78 -2.94
CA LEU A 109 -11.92 -0.57 -2.41
C LEU A 109 -12.51 0.77 -2.84
N MET A 110 -11.81 1.89 -2.58
CA MET A 110 -12.40 3.22 -2.79
C MET A 110 -12.75 3.52 -4.25
N PRO A 111 -11.88 3.27 -5.26
CA PRO A 111 -12.28 3.49 -6.64
C PRO A 111 -13.41 2.55 -7.09
N TYR A 112 -13.55 1.35 -6.48
CA TYR A 112 -14.70 0.50 -6.73
C TYR A 112 -15.99 1.12 -6.15
N VAL A 113 -15.96 1.58 -4.90
CA VAL A 113 -17.08 2.28 -4.25
C VAL A 113 -17.52 3.50 -5.06
N THR A 114 -16.57 4.33 -5.52
CA THR A 114 -16.88 5.52 -6.32
C THR A 114 -17.49 5.16 -7.68
N GLN A 115 -17.04 4.08 -8.34
CA GLN A 115 -17.64 3.61 -9.58
C GLN A 115 -19.05 3.05 -9.39
N VAL A 116 -19.34 2.43 -8.24
CA VAL A 116 -20.70 2.04 -7.87
C VAL A 116 -21.56 3.30 -7.62
N ALA A 117 -21.05 4.27 -6.88
CA ALA A 117 -21.76 5.51 -6.57
C ALA A 117 -22.21 6.29 -7.79
N VAL A 118 -21.39 6.32 -8.84
CA VAL A 118 -21.71 7.01 -10.13
C VAL A 118 -22.41 6.09 -11.13
N GLY A 119 -22.80 4.88 -10.74
CA GLY A 119 -23.55 3.93 -11.58
C GLY A 119 -22.76 3.23 -12.69
N LYS A 120 -21.41 3.32 -12.67
CA LYS A 120 -20.57 2.56 -13.61
C LYS A 120 -20.51 1.06 -13.28
N LEU A 121 -20.59 0.72 -12.00
CA LEU A 121 -20.69 -0.64 -11.51
C LEU A 121 -22.01 -0.83 -10.74
N LYS A 122 -22.58 -2.03 -10.81
CA LYS A 122 -23.90 -2.33 -10.24
C LYS A 122 -23.87 -2.35 -8.71
N GLU A 123 -22.87 -3.00 -8.14
CA GLU A 123 -22.78 -3.28 -6.70
C GLU A 123 -21.34 -3.54 -6.28
N LEU A 124 -21.04 -3.32 -5.00
CA LEU A 124 -19.76 -3.64 -4.40
C LEU A 124 -19.73 -5.11 -3.94
N GLY A 125 -18.68 -5.85 -4.29
CA GLY A 125 -18.39 -7.14 -3.67
C GLY A 125 -17.59 -6.97 -2.38
N VAL A 126 -18.17 -7.39 -1.24
CA VAL A 126 -17.50 -7.45 0.07
C VAL A 126 -17.00 -8.88 0.28
N PHE A 127 -15.69 -9.06 0.37
CA PHE A 127 -15.05 -10.38 0.42
C PHE A 127 -14.86 -10.86 1.86
N GLY A 128 -15.75 -11.75 2.31
CA GLY A 128 -15.82 -12.26 3.67
C GLY A 128 -16.63 -11.35 4.60
N ASN A 129 -17.40 -11.98 5.50
CA ASN A 129 -18.12 -11.32 6.59
C ASN A 129 -18.00 -12.15 7.88
N ASP A 130 -17.00 -12.99 7.94
CA ASP A 130 -16.74 -13.99 8.99
C ASP A 130 -15.32 -13.87 9.56
N TYR A 131 -14.63 -12.73 9.32
CA TYR A 131 -13.36 -12.41 9.98
C TYR A 131 -13.58 -12.09 11.46
N ASP A 132 -12.56 -12.34 12.27
CA ASP A 132 -12.54 -11.90 13.67
C ASP A 132 -12.28 -10.38 13.74
N THR A 133 -13.32 -9.63 13.45
CA THR A 133 -13.37 -8.15 13.39
C THR A 133 -14.75 -7.67 13.84
N PRO A 134 -14.93 -6.40 14.23
CA PRO A 134 -16.19 -5.91 14.79
C PRO A 134 -17.45 -6.14 13.93
N ASP A 135 -17.33 -6.15 12.61
CA ASP A 135 -18.46 -6.37 11.69
C ASP A 135 -18.23 -7.57 10.74
N GLY A 136 -17.20 -8.36 11.01
CA GLY A 136 -16.85 -9.55 10.24
C GLY A 136 -16.14 -9.26 8.93
N THR A 137 -15.98 -8.00 8.53
CA THR A 137 -15.28 -7.65 7.29
C THR A 137 -13.81 -7.25 7.54
N GLY A 138 -12.96 -7.32 6.51
CA GLY A 138 -11.54 -7.04 6.66
C GLY A 138 -11.27 -5.59 7.10
N VAL A 139 -10.33 -5.42 8.03
CA VAL A 139 -9.92 -4.11 8.59
C VAL A 139 -8.58 -3.69 7.99
N ARG A 140 -8.50 -2.45 7.50
CA ARG A 140 -7.29 -1.88 6.88
C ARG A 140 -7.05 -0.46 7.39
N ASP A 141 -5.80 -0.04 7.35
CA ASP A 141 -5.38 1.35 7.57
C ASP A 141 -5.47 2.11 6.24
N TYR A 142 -6.32 3.12 6.21
CA TYR A 142 -6.54 3.93 5.01
C TYR A 142 -5.89 5.30 5.19
N ILE A 143 -4.80 5.54 4.46
CA ILE A 143 -4.09 6.83 4.43
C ILE A 143 -4.58 7.70 3.28
N HIS A 144 -4.85 8.98 3.53
CA HIS A 144 -5.22 9.90 2.46
C HIS A 144 -4.05 10.13 1.49
N VAL A 145 -4.31 10.13 0.19
CA VAL A 145 -3.28 10.24 -0.85
C VAL A 145 -2.42 11.52 -0.70
N VAL A 146 -2.97 12.61 -0.18
CA VAL A 146 -2.21 13.85 0.09
C VAL A 146 -1.22 13.64 1.24
N ASP A 147 -1.63 12.94 2.31
CA ASP A 147 -0.74 12.63 3.44
C ASP A 147 0.36 11.67 3.02
N LEU A 148 0.03 10.69 2.17
CA LEU A 148 1.02 9.83 1.54
C LEU A 148 2.05 10.65 0.74
N ALA A 149 1.60 11.61 -0.07
CA ALA A 149 2.49 12.50 -0.83
C ALA A 149 3.36 13.37 0.09
N ILE A 150 2.79 13.89 1.18
CA ILE A 150 3.55 14.63 2.21
C ILE A 150 4.62 13.73 2.83
N GLY A 151 4.33 12.47 3.09
CA GLY A 151 5.30 11.48 3.56
C GLY A 151 6.51 11.36 2.62
N HIS A 152 6.30 11.34 1.29
CA HIS A 152 7.39 11.34 0.30
C HIS A 152 8.22 12.61 0.36
N VAL A 153 7.57 13.78 0.46
CA VAL A 153 8.30 15.06 0.57
C VAL A 153 9.12 15.10 1.86
N LYS A 154 8.58 14.58 2.96
CA LYS A 154 9.34 14.47 4.22
C LYS A 154 10.51 13.49 4.12
N ALA A 155 10.37 12.41 3.36
CA ALA A 155 11.44 11.44 3.13
C ALA A 155 12.65 12.05 2.41
N LEU A 156 12.46 13.11 1.59
CA LEU A 156 13.58 13.83 0.97
C LEU A 156 14.55 14.41 2.01
N LYS A 157 14.05 14.83 3.18
CA LYS A 157 14.92 15.31 4.27
C LYS A 157 15.89 14.24 4.73
N LYS A 158 15.48 12.97 4.75
CA LYS A 158 16.36 11.84 5.10
C LYS A 158 17.44 11.61 4.05
N ILE A 159 17.15 11.89 2.80
CA ILE A 159 18.17 11.91 1.72
C ILE A 159 19.18 13.03 1.97
N GLU A 160 18.72 14.25 2.29
CA GLU A 160 19.58 15.40 2.59
C GLU A 160 20.45 15.17 3.84
N GLU A 161 19.91 14.50 4.85
CA GLU A 161 20.64 14.09 6.06
C GLU A 161 21.65 12.95 5.80
N LYS A 162 21.67 12.34 4.62
CA LYS A 162 22.47 11.15 4.28
C LYS A 162 22.23 10.02 5.28
N ALA A 163 20.98 9.76 5.58
CA ALA A 163 20.58 8.84 6.65
C ALA A 163 20.83 7.35 6.32
N GLY A 164 21.33 7.04 5.12
CA GLY A 164 21.60 5.66 4.67
C GLY A 164 20.31 4.89 4.43
N LEU A 165 20.13 3.74 5.11
CA LEU A 165 18.92 2.94 5.02
C LEU A 165 17.91 3.35 6.09
N CYS A 166 16.73 3.78 5.66
CA CYS A 166 15.59 4.06 6.54
C CYS A 166 14.35 3.34 6.05
N ILE A 167 13.52 2.90 6.99
CA ILE A 167 12.24 2.24 6.72
C ILE A 167 11.16 2.98 7.50
N TYR A 168 10.03 3.27 6.84
CA TYR A 168 8.89 3.95 7.46
C TYR A 168 7.58 3.33 7.01
N ASN A 169 6.68 3.10 7.95
CA ASN A 169 5.28 2.82 7.69
C ASN A 169 4.56 4.11 7.31
N LEU A 170 3.75 4.08 6.27
CA LEU A 170 2.87 5.18 5.89
C LEU A 170 1.41 4.73 6.01
N GLY A 171 0.85 5.02 7.17
CA GLY A 171 -0.54 4.77 7.55
C GLY A 171 -1.02 5.85 8.53
N THR A 172 -2.17 5.62 9.16
CA THR A 172 -2.81 6.55 10.10
C THR A 172 -2.80 6.03 11.54
N GLY A 173 -2.44 4.76 11.74
CA GLY A 173 -2.52 4.10 13.04
C GLY A 173 -3.94 3.63 13.41
N HIS A 174 -4.88 3.73 12.48
CA HIS A 174 -6.27 3.35 12.72
C HIS A 174 -6.76 2.36 11.65
N GLY A 175 -7.41 1.29 12.11
CA GLY A 175 -8.04 0.33 11.23
C GLY A 175 -9.51 0.64 11.02
N TYR A 176 -9.97 0.59 9.77
CA TYR A 176 -11.38 0.70 9.40
C TYR A 176 -11.80 -0.52 8.60
N SER A 177 -12.99 -1.02 8.88
CA SER A 177 -13.58 -2.15 8.16
C SER A 177 -14.06 -1.74 6.77
N VAL A 178 -14.28 -2.71 5.89
CA VAL A 178 -14.90 -2.44 4.58
C VAL A 178 -16.27 -1.79 4.75
N LEU A 179 -17.08 -2.25 5.70
CA LEU A 179 -18.41 -1.66 5.94
C LEU A 179 -18.34 -0.28 6.60
N ASP A 180 -17.29 0.02 7.41
CA ASP A 180 -17.06 1.38 7.90
C ASP A 180 -16.83 2.36 6.75
N ILE A 181 -16.01 1.96 5.77
CA ILE A 181 -15.77 2.79 4.58
C ILE A 181 -17.06 3.02 3.80
N VAL A 182 -17.86 1.99 3.60
CA VAL A 182 -19.16 2.11 2.91
C VAL A 182 -20.09 3.07 3.67
N LYS A 183 -20.27 2.88 4.99
CA LYS A 183 -21.14 3.71 5.82
C LYS A 183 -20.70 5.19 5.81
N ASN A 184 -19.40 5.43 5.99
CA ASN A 184 -18.87 6.80 5.98
C ASN A 184 -18.99 7.46 4.61
N PHE A 185 -18.78 6.71 3.52
CA PHE A 185 -19.00 7.21 2.17
C PHE A 185 -20.47 7.58 1.94
N GLU A 186 -21.41 6.71 2.33
CA GLU A 186 -22.86 6.99 2.24
C GLU A 186 -23.25 8.23 3.06
N ALA A 187 -22.72 8.34 4.28
CA ALA A 187 -23.01 9.49 5.15
C ALA A 187 -22.48 10.81 4.56
N ALA A 188 -21.28 10.78 3.96
CA ALA A 188 -20.65 11.96 3.39
C ALA A 188 -21.27 12.42 2.07
N THR A 189 -21.78 11.48 1.27
CA THR A 189 -22.27 11.77 -0.10
C THR A 189 -23.78 11.75 -0.25
N GLY A 190 -24.50 11.10 0.67
CA GLY A 190 -25.93 10.81 0.55
C GLY A 190 -26.24 9.71 -0.47
N VAL A 191 -25.23 9.10 -1.10
CA VAL A 191 -25.42 8.08 -2.13
C VAL A 191 -25.32 6.69 -1.51
N LYS A 192 -26.34 5.86 -1.70
CA LYS A 192 -26.34 4.47 -1.26
C LYS A 192 -25.44 3.59 -2.10
N ILE A 193 -24.68 2.72 -1.43
CA ILE A 193 -23.76 1.77 -2.06
C ILE A 193 -24.30 0.34 -1.90
N PRO A 194 -25.00 -0.19 -2.90
CA PRO A 194 -25.41 -1.58 -2.87
C PRO A 194 -24.21 -2.50 -2.83
N TYR A 195 -24.23 -3.52 -1.98
CA TYR A 195 -23.16 -4.50 -1.88
C TYR A 195 -23.69 -5.92 -1.70
N VAL A 196 -22.86 -6.88 -2.05
CA VAL A 196 -23.09 -8.32 -1.83
C VAL A 196 -21.90 -8.94 -1.12
N ILE A 197 -22.18 -9.82 -0.16
CA ILE A 197 -21.13 -10.59 0.49
C ILE A 197 -20.65 -11.70 -0.44
N LYS A 198 -19.33 -11.83 -0.60
CA LYS A 198 -18.67 -12.86 -1.38
C LYS A 198 -17.75 -13.69 -0.49
N ALA A 199 -17.33 -14.87 -0.95
CA ALA A 199 -16.35 -15.67 -0.25
C ALA A 199 -15.03 -14.88 -0.05
N ARG A 200 -14.29 -15.20 1.03
CA ARG A 200 -12.95 -14.61 1.26
C ARG A 200 -12.05 -14.80 0.06
N ARG A 201 -11.22 -13.81 -0.22
CA ARG A 201 -10.16 -13.98 -1.22
C ARG A 201 -9.00 -14.76 -0.61
N PRO A 202 -8.35 -15.65 -1.35
CA PRO A 202 -7.15 -16.32 -0.87
C PRO A 202 -6.07 -15.32 -0.49
N GLY A 203 -5.50 -15.47 0.71
CA GLY A 203 -4.44 -14.62 1.21
C GLY A 203 -4.86 -13.29 1.84
N ASP A 204 -6.17 -13.00 1.95
CA ASP A 204 -6.64 -11.87 2.73
C ASP A 204 -6.51 -12.16 4.24
N ILE A 205 -5.98 -11.18 4.97
CA ILE A 205 -5.87 -11.21 6.43
C ILE A 205 -7.00 -10.39 7.07
N ALA A 206 -7.37 -10.73 8.31
CA ALA A 206 -8.49 -10.07 9.00
C ALA A 206 -8.20 -8.58 9.25
N THR A 207 -7.05 -8.26 9.82
CA THR A 207 -6.71 -6.90 10.27
C THR A 207 -5.29 -6.52 9.88
N CYS A 208 -5.11 -5.27 9.39
CA CYS A 208 -3.80 -4.73 9.03
C CYS A 208 -3.83 -3.21 9.18
N TYR A 209 -3.20 -2.69 10.25
CA TYR A 209 -2.94 -1.26 10.47
C TYR A 209 -1.61 -1.07 11.19
N CYS A 210 -0.98 0.10 11.01
CA CYS A 210 0.35 0.36 11.58
C CYS A 210 0.29 1.14 12.91
N ASP A 211 1.46 1.23 13.54
CA ASP A 211 1.88 2.30 14.44
C ASP A 211 2.74 3.24 13.58
N PRO A 212 2.27 4.46 13.23
CA PRO A 212 2.91 5.34 12.26
C PRO A 212 4.05 6.18 12.88
#